data_c9a4baa4072aaa6d33d9f6752cb6c033
#
_entry.id   c9a4baa4072aaa6d33d9f6752cb6c033
#
_cell.length_a   1.000
_cell.length_b   1.000
_cell.length_c   1.000
_cell.angle_alpha   90.00
_cell.angle_beta   90.00
_cell.angle_gamma   90.00
#
_symmetry.space_group_name_H-M   'P 1'
#
loop_
_entity.id
_entity.type
_entity.pdbx_description
1 polymer ?
#
loop_
_entity_poly.entity_id
_entity_poly.type
_entity_poly.pdbx_seq_one_letter_code
_entity_poly.pdbx_strand_id
1 'polypeptide(L)'
;SGIKGKELEVELELKMLADAGLVGMPSAGKSTIISMVSAAKPKIADYHFTTLAPILGVVDAKAGGYVLADIPGLIEGASNGEGLGHQFLRHIERCRLIVNVVDASGIEGRDPLDDLRVINEELEKYSPELASRPRILAANKMDMADDETKARLQAYADEKGIPVVFLCAAIGEGTDELNEIIARELVHLPPLTVYESEMSAEDEPEVAEDDEIKVTNVNGVYHVKAERLINVINSINFGDHESMAYFQKVLRNSGV
;
A
#
# COMPACT_ATOMS: atom_id res chain seq x y z
N SER A 1 -12.28 30.31 -25.75
CA SER A 1 -10.83 30.53 -25.77
C SER A 1 -10.30 30.29 -24.37
N GLY A 2 -9.45 29.31 -24.22
CA GLY A 2 -8.81 28.93 -22.95
C GLY A 2 -7.30 28.89 -23.09
N ILE A 3 -6.59 28.88 -21.97
CA ILE A 3 -5.15 28.64 -21.94
C ILE A 3 -4.93 27.17 -22.30
N LYS A 4 -3.91 26.88 -23.12
CA LYS A 4 -3.55 25.51 -23.49
C LYS A 4 -3.19 24.72 -22.22
N GLY A 5 -3.86 23.59 -21.98
CA GLY A 5 -3.56 22.72 -20.83
C GLY A 5 -2.17 22.11 -20.97
N LYS A 6 -1.58 21.73 -19.81
CA LYS A 6 -0.36 20.92 -19.79
C LYS A 6 -0.76 19.45 -19.93
N GLU A 7 -0.14 18.73 -20.83
CA GLU A 7 -0.20 17.27 -20.90
C GLU A 7 0.93 16.72 -20.02
N LEU A 8 0.57 15.88 -19.07
CA LEU A 8 1.52 15.22 -18.17
C LEU A 8 1.27 13.72 -18.28
N GLU A 9 2.34 12.97 -18.44
CA GLU A 9 2.32 11.54 -18.27
C GLU A 9 2.61 11.25 -16.78
N VAL A 10 1.67 10.57 -16.10
CA VAL A 10 1.78 10.27 -14.69
C VAL A 10 1.71 8.77 -14.48
N GLU A 11 2.63 8.23 -13.70
CA GLU A 11 2.60 6.86 -13.23
C GLU A 11 1.91 6.83 -11.87
N LEU A 12 0.82 6.05 -11.79
CA LEU A 12 0.06 5.88 -10.55
C LEU A 12 0.42 4.55 -9.93
N GLU A 13 1.05 4.57 -8.76
CA GLU A 13 1.34 3.39 -7.97
C GLU A 13 0.38 3.27 -6.78
N LEU A 14 -0.42 2.18 -6.73
CA LEU A 14 -1.28 1.89 -5.59
C LEU A 14 -0.45 1.29 -4.46
N LYS A 15 -0.21 2.05 -3.39
CA LYS A 15 0.77 1.71 -2.33
C LYS A 15 0.24 0.87 -1.17
N MET A 16 -1.06 0.81 -0.91
CA MET A 16 -1.59 0.10 0.24
C MET A 16 -2.62 -0.94 -0.17
N LEU A 17 -2.35 -2.21 0.17
CA LEU A 17 -3.30 -3.31 -0.01
C LEU A 17 -3.98 -3.70 1.30
N ALA A 18 -3.22 -3.76 2.40
CA ALA A 18 -3.72 -4.17 3.70
C ALA A 18 -2.90 -3.59 4.86
N ASP A 19 -3.53 -3.42 6.00
CA ASP A 19 -2.89 -3.01 7.25
C ASP A 19 -2.15 -4.19 7.90
N ALA A 20 -2.76 -5.39 7.86
CA ALA A 20 -2.19 -6.61 8.39
C ALA A 20 -2.22 -7.74 7.33
N GLY A 21 -1.18 -8.58 7.34
CA GLY A 21 -1.06 -9.72 6.44
C GLY A 21 -1.04 -11.05 7.19
N LEU A 22 -1.87 -12.02 6.75
CA LEU A 22 -1.82 -13.40 7.23
C LEU A 22 -0.75 -14.16 6.46
N VAL A 23 0.16 -14.78 7.18
CA VAL A 23 1.24 -15.61 6.65
C VAL A 23 1.18 -16.97 7.32
N GLY A 24 1.34 -18.04 6.58
CA GLY A 24 1.26 -19.38 7.15
C GLY A 24 1.32 -20.44 6.07
N MET A 25 1.59 -21.67 6.46
CA MET A 25 1.62 -22.82 5.56
C MET A 25 0.29 -23.00 4.81
N PRO A 26 0.27 -23.69 3.66
CA PRO A 26 -0.97 -24.14 3.06
C PRO A 26 -1.83 -24.89 4.10
N SER A 27 -3.15 -24.77 3.99
CA SER A 27 -4.12 -25.41 4.91
C SER A 27 -4.08 -24.97 6.37
N ALA A 28 -3.25 -24.00 6.78
CA ALA A 28 -3.25 -23.45 8.14
C ALA A 28 -4.57 -22.72 8.51
N GLY A 29 -5.42 -22.41 7.51
CA GLY A 29 -6.73 -21.81 7.72
C GLY A 29 -6.78 -20.29 7.55
N LYS A 30 -5.81 -19.67 6.88
CA LYS A 30 -5.76 -18.22 6.62
C LYS A 30 -7.04 -17.68 5.95
N SER A 31 -7.47 -18.30 4.86
CA SER A 31 -8.68 -17.89 4.14
C SER A 31 -9.95 -18.11 4.97
N THR A 32 -9.97 -19.10 5.86
CA THR A 32 -11.06 -19.30 6.81
C THR A 32 -11.11 -18.17 7.82
N ILE A 33 -9.95 -17.79 8.39
CA ILE A 33 -9.85 -16.65 9.32
C ILE A 33 -10.41 -15.40 8.65
N ILE A 34 -9.92 -15.02 7.47
CA ILE A 34 -10.42 -13.83 6.75
C ILE A 34 -11.94 -13.89 6.55
N SER A 35 -12.48 -15.05 6.15
CA SER A 35 -13.92 -15.21 5.93
C SER A 35 -14.74 -15.04 7.20
N MET A 36 -14.19 -15.40 8.34
CA MET A 36 -14.87 -15.28 9.63
C MET A 36 -14.83 -13.89 10.22
N VAL A 37 -13.71 -13.19 10.05
CA VAL A 37 -13.49 -11.86 10.68
C VAL A 37 -13.96 -10.68 9.81
N SER A 38 -14.17 -10.90 8.51
CA SER A 38 -14.57 -9.83 7.60
C SER A 38 -16.01 -9.39 7.80
N ALA A 39 -16.25 -8.09 7.91
CA ALA A 39 -17.59 -7.47 8.01
C ALA A 39 -18.45 -7.70 6.76
N ALA A 40 -17.81 -7.95 5.61
CA ALA A 40 -18.44 -8.28 4.33
C ALA A 40 -17.73 -9.48 3.70
N LYS A 41 -18.34 -10.10 2.67
CA LYS A 41 -17.67 -11.19 1.95
C LYS A 41 -16.29 -10.74 1.47
N PRO A 42 -15.24 -11.50 1.81
CA PRO A 42 -13.89 -11.18 1.33
C PRO A 42 -13.86 -11.05 -0.19
N LYS A 43 -13.08 -10.10 -0.67
CA LYS A 43 -12.93 -9.87 -2.11
C LYS A 43 -11.60 -10.46 -2.57
N ILE A 44 -11.68 -11.25 -3.63
CA ILE A 44 -10.50 -11.63 -4.40
C ILE A 44 -10.09 -10.39 -5.19
N ALA A 45 -8.89 -9.89 -4.95
CA ALA A 45 -8.38 -8.74 -5.68
C ALA A 45 -7.69 -9.25 -6.95
N ASP A 46 -8.32 -9.03 -8.10
CA ASP A 46 -7.80 -9.42 -9.41
C ASP A 46 -6.82 -8.36 -9.91
N TYR A 47 -5.56 -8.55 -9.58
CA TYR A 47 -4.48 -7.69 -10.08
C TYR A 47 -3.86 -8.34 -11.31
N HIS A 48 -3.86 -7.64 -12.44
CA HIS A 48 -3.35 -8.11 -13.73
C HIS A 48 -1.87 -8.56 -13.70
N PHE A 49 -1.16 -8.26 -12.63
CA PHE A 49 0.26 -8.60 -12.45
C PHE A 49 0.50 -9.70 -11.40
N THR A 50 -0.56 -10.30 -10.82
CA THR A 50 -0.42 -11.40 -9.84
C THR A 50 -0.97 -12.70 -10.42
N THR A 51 -0.20 -13.77 -10.34
CA THR A 51 -0.68 -15.12 -10.70
C THR A 51 -1.48 -15.77 -9.57
N LEU A 52 -1.32 -15.28 -8.34
CA LEU A 52 -2.13 -15.63 -7.17
C LEU A 52 -2.78 -14.36 -6.64
N ALA A 53 -4.10 -14.28 -6.74
CA ALA A 53 -4.85 -13.13 -6.27
C ALA A 53 -4.98 -13.14 -4.74
N PRO A 54 -4.59 -12.06 -4.04
CA PRO A 54 -4.78 -11.97 -2.59
C PRO A 54 -6.27 -11.89 -2.25
N ILE A 55 -6.64 -12.48 -1.12
CA ILE A 55 -7.98 -12.34 -0.57
C ILE A 55 -7.92 -11.21 0.46
N LEU A 56 -8.75 -10.20 0.28
CA LEU A 56 -8.83 -9.04 1.17
C LEU A 56 -10.12 -9.07 1.97
N GLY A 57 -10.02 -8.85 3.27
CA GLY A 57 -11.14 -8.69 4.18
C GLY A 57 -11.10 -7.34 4.88
N VAL A 58 -12.22 -6.62 4.86
CA VAL A 58 -12.40 -5.43 5.69
C VAL A 58 -12.95 -5.87 7.03
N VAL A 59 -12.26 -5.52 8.09
CA VAL A 59 -12.58 -5.94 9.45
C VAL A 59 -13.00 -4.72 10.28
N ASP A 60 -14.13 -4.83 10.98
CA ASP A 60 -14.58 -3.85 11.95
C ASP A 60 -14.21 -4.33 13.35
N ALA A 61 -13.38 -3.55 14.06
CA ALA A 61 -13.02 -3.82 15.44
C ALA A 61 -13.30 -2.58 16.32
N LYS A 62 -13.43 -2.76 17.63
CA LYS A 62 -13.73 -1.64 18.55
C LYS A 62 -12.65 -0.56 18.55
N ALA A 63 -11.40 -0.95 18.38
CA ALA A 63 -10.27 -0.02 18.32
C ALA A 63 -10.11 0.68 16.96
N GLY A 64 -10.89 0.29 15.94
CA GLY A 64 -10.88 0.86 14.58
C GLY A 64 -10.91 -0.21 13.51
N GLY A 65 -11.48 0.09 12.35
CA GLY A 65 -11.49 -0.80 11.19
C GLY A 65 -10.11 -0.91 10.53
N TYR A 66 -9.82 -2.08 9.95
CA TYR A 66 -8.58 -2.34 9.23
C TYR A 66 -8.80 -3.31 8.06
N VAL A 67 -7.85 -3.37 7.15
CA VAL A 67 -7.84 -4.31 6.03
C VAL A 67 -6.87 -5.45 6.33
N LEU A 68 -7.37 -6.69 6.24
CA LEU A 68 -6.61 -7.92 6.40
C LEU A 68 -6.42 -8.59 5.05
N ALA A 69 -5.21 -9.03 4.73
CA ALA A 69 -4.89 -9.76 3.51
C ALA A 69 -4.47 -11.20 3.80
N ASP A 70 -5.01 -12.16 3.07
CA ASP A 70 -4.40 -13.50 2.94
C ASP A 70 -3.27 -13.41 1.93
N ILE A 71 -2.10 -13.84 2.33
CA ILE A 71 -0.87 -13.80 1.54
C ILE A 71 -0.56 -15.22 1.05
N PRO A 72 -1.12 -15.65 -0.10
CA PRO A 72 -0.84 -16.96 -0.65
C PRO A 72 0.57 -17.03 -1.22
N GLY A 73 1.22 -18.19 -1.14
CA GLY A 73 2.44 -18.49 -1.89
C GLY A 73 3.75 -18.00 -1.28
N LEU A 74 3.77 -17.55 -0.02
CA LEU A 74 5.03 -17.17 0.64
C LEU A 74 5.96 -18.37 0.91
N ILE A 75 5.43 -19.58 0.96
CA ILE A 75 6.11 -20.75 1.53
C ILE A 75 6.47 -21.82 0.48
N GLU A 76 5.95 -21.75 -0.74
CA GLU A 76 6.30 -22.72 -1.79
C GLU A 76 7.28 -22.11 -2.79
N GLY A 77 8.59 -22.07 -2.44
CA GLY A 77 9.66 -21.77 -3.39
C GLY A 77 9.80 -20.31 -3.81
N ALA A 78 9.26 -19.36 -3.05
CA ALA A 78 9.38 -17.93 -3.33
C ALA A 78 10.85 -17.45 -3.38
N SER A 79 11.74 -18.12 -2.65
CA SER A 79 13.19 -17.83 -2.63
C SER A 79 13.95 -18.36 -3.85
N ASN A 80 13.39 -19.31 -4.60
CA ASN A 80 14.08 -19.97 -5.72
C ASN A 80 13.98 -19.23 -7.07
N GLY A 81 13.43 -18.02 -7.09
CA GLY A 81 13.49 -17.17 -8.29
C GLY A 81 12.56 -17.55 -9.45
N GLU A 82 11.70 -18.54 -9.28
CA GLU A 82 10.72 -18.91 -10.30
C GLU A 82 9.49 -17.99 -10.26
N GLY A 83 9.69 -16.76 -10.67
CA GLY A 83 8.70 -15.93 -11.35
C GLY A 83 7.50 -15.37 -10.57
N LEU A 84 7.08 -15.91 -9.45
CA LEU A 84 5.81 -15.59 -8.79
C LEU A 84 5.94 -14.67 -7.56
N GLY A 85 7.13 -14.62 -6.95
CA GLY A 85 7.34 -14.01 -5.64
C GLY A 85 7.47 -12.48 -5.64
N HIS A 86 8.32 -11.92 -6.48
CA HIS A 86 8.79 -10.53 -6.32
C HIS A 86 7.73 -9.44 -6.50
N GLN A 87 6.78 -9.59 -7.40
CA GLN A 87 5.76 -8.56 -7.62
C GLN A 87 4.66 -8.60 -6.54
N PHE A 88 4.28 -9.80 -6.13
CA PHE A 88 3.28 -10.00 -5.08
C PHE A 88 3.81 -9.59 -3.70
N LEU A 89 5.06 -9.88 -3.43
CA LEU A 89 5.73 -9.59 -2.17
C LEU A 89 5.94 -8.08 -1.94
N ARG A 90 6.01 -7.25 -2.99
CA ARG A 90 5.97 -5.77 -2.86
C ARG A 90 4.68 -5.28 -2.19
N HIS A 91 3.59 -6.02 -2.30
CA HIS A 91 2.34 -5.65 -1.65
C HIS A 91 2.32 -6.00 -0.16
N ILE A 92 3.08 -7.03 0.24
CA ILE A 92 3.24 -7.45 1.63
C ILE A 92 4.19 -6.52 2.38
N GLU A 93 5.22 -6.01 1.73
CA GLU A 93 6.12 -5.00 2.30
C GLU A 93 5.38 -3.79 2.87
N ARG A 94 4.11 -3.65 2.47
CA ARG A 94 3.22 -2.57 2.89
C ARG A 94 2.32 -2.92 4.06
N CYS A 95 2.30 -4.18 4.52
CA CYS A 95 1.60 -4.53 5.75
C CYS A 95 2.40 -4.00 6.95
N ARG A 96 1.69 -3.35 7.86
CA ARG A 96 2.26 -2.80 9.09
C ARG A 96 2.46 -3.88 10.16
N LEU A 97 1.68 -4.95 10.07
CA LEU A 97 1.61 -6.05 11.04
C LEU A 97 1.55 -7.38 10.30
N ILE A 98 2.24 -8.39 10.79
CA ILE A 98 2.22 -9.75 10.28
C ILE A 98 1.54 -10.67 11.29
N VAL A 99 0.59 -11.48 10.82
CA VAL A 99 -0.06 -12.51 11.62
C VAL A 99 0.40 -13.88 11.11
N ASN A 100 1.23 -14.55 11.90
CA ASN A 100 1.69 -15.90 11.60
C ASN A 100 0.59 -16.91 11.98
N VAL A 101 0.02 -17.58 10.99
CA VAL A 101 -1.02 -18.57 11.19
C VAL A 101 -0.41 -19.96 11.12
N VAL A 102 -0.58 -20.75 12.19
CA VAL A 102 -0.12 -22.14 12.25
C VAL A 102 -1.28 -23.09 12.50
N ASP A 103 -1.15 -24.29 11.96
CA ASP A 103 -2.05 -25.42 12.24
C ASP A 103 -1.59 -26.13 13.52
N ALA A 104 -2.28 -25.90 14.64
CA ALA A 104 -1.94 -26.51 15.90
C ALA A 104 -2.39 -27.99 16.03
N SER A 105 -3.23 -28.48 15.10
CA SER A 105 -3.76 -29.83 15.14
C SER A 105 -2.74 -30.92 14.82
N GLY A 106 -1.67 -30.58 14.09
CA GLY A 106 -0.69 -31.56 13.61
C GLY A 106 -1.23 -32.61 12.64
N ILE A 107 -2.47 -32.46 12.13
CA ILE A 107 -3.13 -33.47 11.27
C ILE A 107 -2.35 -33.73 9.98
N GLU A 108 -1.71 -32.71 9.44
CA GLU A 108 -0.89 -32.87 8.22
C GLU A 108 0.51 -33.43 8.50
N GLY A 109 0.77 -33.88 9.74
CA GLY A 109 2.06 -34.47 10.14
C GLY A 109 3.20 -33.47 10.27
N ARG A 110 2.90 -32.16 10.30
CA ARG A 110 3.87 -31.08 10.51
C ARG A 110 3.83 -30.59 11.94
N ASP A 111 5.00 -30.23 12.48
CA ASP A 111 5.10 -29.54 13.76
C ASP A 111 4.85 -28.04 13.58
N PRO A 112 3.94 -27.41 14.33
CA PRO A 112 3.63 -25.99 14.20
C PRO A 112 4.81 -25.08 14.51
N LEU A 113 5.77 -25.49 15.33
CA LEU A 113 7.00 -24.72 15.59
C LEU A 113 7.98 -24.80 14.42
N ASP A 114 8.05 -25.97 13.73
CA ASP A 114 8.83 -26.08 12.49
C ASP A 114 8.23 -25.23 11.38
N ASP A 115 6.89 -25.20 11.26
CA ASP A 115 6.19 -24.33 10.34
C ASP A 115 6.54 -22.85 10.60
N LEU A 116 6.52 -22.41 11.87
CA LEU A 116 6.94 -21.05 12.25
C LEU A 116 8.38 -20.74 11.88
N ARG A 117 9.30 -21.69 12.06
CA ARG A 117 10.70 -21.52 11.69
C ARG A 117 10.84 -21.31 10.19
N VAL A 118 10.19 -22.17 9.40
CA VAL A 118 10.22 -22.06 7.92
C VAL A 118 9.64 -20.74 7.46
N ILE A 119 8.49 -20.32 7.98
CA ILE A 119 7.85 -19.04 7.67
C ILE A 119 8.82 -17.88 7.95
N ASN A 120 9.45 -17.88 9.12
CA ASN A 120 10.37 -16.81 9.51
C ASN A 120 11.61 -16.76 8.63
N GLU A 121 12.21 -17.92 8.30
CA GLU A 121 13.35 -18.01 7.39
C GLU A 121 13.02 -17.51 5.98
N GLU A 122 11.84 -17.83 5.47
CA GLU A 122 11.39 -17.35 4.16
C GLU A 122 11.15 -15.84 4.17
N LEU A 123 10.53 -15.29 5.22
CA LEU A 123 10.35 -13.84 5.39
C LEU A 123 11.69 -13.11 5.43
N GLU A 124 12.67 -13.63 6.18
CA GLU A 124 14.01 -13.04 6.28
C GLU A 124 14.77 -13.06 4.97
N LYS A 125 14.71 -14.18 4.24
CA LYS A 125 15.35 -14.30 2.91
C LYS A 125 14.73 -13.34 1.91
N TYR A 126 13.43 -13.11 2.04
CA TYR A 126 12.70 -12.28 1.12
C TYR A 126 12.94 -10.79 1.36
N SER A 127 12.64 -10.30 2.57
CA SER A 127 12.81 -8.91 2.98
C SER A 127 13.11 -8.83 4.48
N PRO A 128 14.33 -8.43 4.85
CA PRO A 128 14.67 -8.18 6.25
C PRO A 128 13.77 -7.12 6.89
N GLU A 129 13.28 -6.16 6.11
CA GLU A 129 12.35 -5.14 6.58
C GLU A 129 11.02 -5.78 6.98
N LEU A 130 10.45 -6.64 6.13
CA LEU A 130 9.23 -7.37 6.42
C LEU A 130 9.41 -8.30 7.63
N ALA A 131 10.55 -8.98 7.70
CA ALA A 131 10.92 -9.83 8.83
C ALA A 131 11.01 -9.07 10.16
N SER A 132 11.29 -7.78 10.15
CA SER A 132 11.36 -6.92 11.34
C SER A 132 10.01 -6.37 11.80
N ARG A 133 8.94 -6.53 11.02
CA ARG A 133 7.61 -6.02 11.38
C ARG A 133 7.08 -6.70 12.65
N PRO A 134 6.26 -5.99 13.45
CA PRO A 134 5.55 -6.58 14.59
C PRO A 134 4.74 -7.80 14.18
N ARG A 135 4.67 -8.80 15.05
CA ARG A 135 4.05 -10.09 14.76
C ARG A 135 3.04 -10.50 15.82
N ILE A 136 2.03 -11.23 15.37
CA ILE A 136 1.07 -11.96 16.22
C ILE A 136 1.13 -13.41 15.80
N LEU A 137 1.06 -14.33 16.75
CA LEU A 137 0.92 -15.76 16.49
C LEU A 137 -0.56 -16.15 16.62
N ALA A 138 -1.14 -16.67 15.54
CA ALA A 138 -2.49 -17.22 15.51
C ALA A 138 -2.41 -18.75 15.40
N ALA A 139 -2.58 -19.45 16.51
CA ALA A 139 -2.61 -20.90 16.57
C ALA A 139 -4.03 -21.38 16.28
N ASN A 140 -4.26 -21.84 15.04
CA ASN A 140 -5.57 -22.27 14.56
C ASN A 140 -5.78 -23.77 14.72
N LYS A 141 -7.03 -24.23 14.64
CA LYS A 141 -7.50 -25.61 14.79
C LYS A 141 -7.25 -26.18 16.19
N MET A 142 -7.41 -25.33 17.21
CA MET A 142 -7.17 -25.69 18.60
C MET A 142 -8.13 -26.73 19.14
N ASP A 143 -9.29 -26.93 18.50
CA ASP A 143 -10.25 -27.99 18.77
C ASP A 143 -9.66 -29.40 18.59
N MET A 144 -8.57 -29.54 17.86
CA MET A 144 -7.89 -30.78 17.56
C MET A 144 -6.45 -30.85 18.08
N ALA A 145 -5.99 -29.80 18.76
CA ALA A 145 -4.63 -29.70 19.30
C ALA A 145 -4.58 -30.29 20.73
N ASP A 146 -3.43 -30.83 21.10
CA ASP A 146 -3.17 -31.27 22.46
C ASP A 146 -2.64 -30.15 23.36
N ASP A 147 -2.72 -30.37 24.68
CA ASP A 147 -2.25 -29.39 25.66
C ASP A 147 -0.73 -29.18 25.62
N GLU A 148 0.04 -30.15 25.16
CA GLU A 148 1.49 -30.06 24.99
C GLU A 148 1.83 -29.08 23.88
N THR A 149 1.19 -29.21 22.72
CA THR A 149 1.35 -28.28 21.58
C THR A 149 0.97 -26.85 21.97
N LYS A 150 -0.14 -26.69 22.71
CA LYS A 150 -0.54 -25.38 23.23
C LYS A 150 0.52 -24.77 24.13
N ALA A 151 1.05 -25.55 25.08
CA ALA A 151 2.10 -25.07 26.01
C ALA A 151 3.39 -24.69 25.26
N ARG A 152 3.79 -25.46 24.23
CA ARG A 152 4.96 -25.17 23.39
C ARG A 152 4.80 -23.89 22.59
N LEU A 153 3.62 -23.67 22.00
CA LEU A 153 3.33 -22.44 21.26
C LEU A 153 3.29 -21.21 22.17
N GLN A 154 2.72 -21.35 23.39
CA GLN A 154 2.75 -20.30 24.39
C GLN A 154 4.19 -19.95 24.78
N ALA A 155 5.01 -20.96 25.10
CA ALA A 155 6.41 -20.77 25.49
C ALA A 155 7.22 -20.08 24.37
N TYR A 156 6.98 -20.44 23.11
CA TYR A 156 7.59 -19.77 21.94
C TYR A 156 7.18 -18.30 21.86
N ALA A 157 5.89 -18.00 22.04
CA ALA A 157 5.40 -16.63 22.00
C ALA A 157 5.98 -15.78 23.14
N ASP A 158 6.07 -16.35 24.35
CA ASP A 158 6.66 -15.69 25.52
C ASP A 158 8.16 -15.41 25.30
N GLU A 159 8.91 -16.38 24.74
CA GLU A 159 10.33 -16.21 24.40
C GLU A 159 10.56 -15.08 23.39
N LYS A 160 9.68 -15.01 22.38
CA LYS A 160 9.77 -13.97 21.33
C LYS A 160 9.13 -12.64 21.72
N GLY A 161 8.40 -12.59 22.84
CA GLY A 161 7.69 -11.39 23.29
C GLY A 161 6.57 -10.97 22.34
N ILE A 162 5.92 -11.94 21.66
CA ILE A 162 4.84 -11.69 20.71
C ILE A 162 3.50 -12.16 21.29
N PRO A 163 2.37 -11.47 20.97
CA PRO A 163 1.04 -11.97 21.34
C PRO A 163 0.73 -13.31 20.67
N VAL A 164 0.08 -14.21 21.39
CA VAL A 164 -0.46 -15.46 20.84
C VAL A 164 -1.97 -15.52 21.06
N VAL A 165 -2.69 -15.97 20.03
CA VAL A 165 -4.13 -16.23 20.09
C VAL A 165 -4.38 -17.68 19.68
N PHE A 166 -5.09 -18.41 20.54
CA PHE A 166 -5.53 -19.77 20.28
C PHE A 166 -6.95 -19.72 19.73
N LEU A 167 -7.17 -20.25 18.54
CA LEU A 167 -8.45 -20.12 17.86
C LEU A 167 -8.87 -21.39 17.11
N CYS A 168 -10.17 -21.50 16.88
CA CYS A 168 -10.76 -22.42 15.91
C CYS A 168 -11.59 -21.60 14.91
N ALA A 169 -10.96 -21.20 13.80
CA ALA A 169 -11.60 -20.34 12.81
C ALA A 169 -12.86 -20.97 12.20
N ALA A 170 -12.92 -22.30 12.11
CA ALA A 170 -14.06 -23.00 11.52
C ALA A 170 -15.39 -22.76 12.28
N ILE A 171 -15.32 -22.54 13.59
CA ILE A 171 -16.48 -22.29 14.45
C ILE A 171 -16.49 -20.85 15.02
N GLY A 172 -15.54 -20.03 14.65
CA GLY A 172 -15.42 -18.63 15.09
C GLY A 172 -14.86 -18.45 16.51
N GLU A 173 -14.40 -19.50 17.17
CA GLU A 173 -13.80 -19.39 18.50
C GLU A 173 -12.44 -18.71 18.44
N GLY A 174 -12.21 -17.70 19.32
CA GLY A 174 -10.97 -16.94 19.37
C GLY A 174 -10.80 -15.87 18.26
N THR A 175 -11.70 -15.80 17.29
CA THR A 175 -11.59 -14.85 16.17
C THR A 175 -11.82 -13.41 16.62
N ASP A 176 -12.72 -13.15 17.56
CA ASP A 176 -12.94 -11.82 18.14
C ASP A 176 -11.71 -11.34 18.92
N GLU A 177 -11.07 -12.23 19.68
CA GLU A 177 -9.82 -11.92 20.39
C GLU A 177 -8.70 -11.57 19.42
N LEU A 178 -8.55 -12.33 18.33
CA LEU A 178 -7.58 -12.04 17.28
C LEU A 178 -7.82 -10.66 16.69
N ASN A 179 -9.08 -10.32 16.38
CA ASN A 179 -9.44 -9.01 15.83
C ASN A 179 -9.08 -7.85 16.75
N GLU A 180 -9.41 -7.97 18.03
CA GLU A 180 -9.14 -6.92 19.02
C GLU A 180 -7.63 -6.73 19.24
N ILE A 181 -6.84 -7.82 19.22
CA ILE A 181 -5.38 -7.75 19.34
C ILE A 181 -4.78 -7.10 18.10
N ILE A 182 -5.18 -7.51 16.88
CA ILE A 182 -4.71 -6.89 15.64
C ILE A 182 -5.01 -5.39 15.63
N ALA A 183 -6.25 -5.00 15.90
CA ALA A 183 -6.67 -3.60 15.89
C ALA A 183 -5.89 -2.76 16.92
N ARG A 184 -5.69 -3.31 18.14
CA ARG A 184 -4.92 -2.65 19.20
C ARG A 184 -3.47 -2.44 18.80
N GLU A 185 -2.81 -3.45 18.24
CA GLU A 185 -1.42 -3.33 17.79
C GLU A 185 -1.29 -2.30 16.66
N LEU A 186 -2.22 -2.32 15.68
CA LEU A 186 -2.23 -1.36 14.57
C LEU A 186 -2.37 0.11 15.01
N VAL A 187 -3.10 0.39 16.09
CA VAL A 187 -3.23 1.75 16.65
C VAL A 187 -1.87 2.28 17.15
N HIS A 188 -1.03 1.41 17.68
CA HIS A 188 0.29 1.78 18.22
C HIS A 188 1.38 1.87 17.14
N LEU A 189 1.13 1.32 15.96
CA LEU A 189 2.09 1.36 14.87
C LEU A 189 2.00 2.70 14.11
N PRO A 190 3.13 3.28 13.70
CA PRO A 190 3.11 4.47 12.86
C PRO A 190 2.35 4.17 11.54
N PRO A 191 1.66 5.15 10.96
CA PRO A 191 1.16 5.00 9.60
C PRO A 191 2.32 4.70 8.66
N LEU A 192 2.07 3.93 7.60
CA LEU A 192 3.07 3.72 6.56
C LEU A 192 3.53 5.07 6.03
N THR A 193 4.82 5.20 5.81
CA THR A 193 5.46 6.44 5.33
C THR A 193 4.70 6.96 4.12
N VAL A 194 4.11 8.13 4.24
CA VAL A 194 3.60 8.88 3.09
C VAL A 194 4.85 9.28 2.30
N TYR A 195 4.96 8.80 1.08
CA TYR A 195 6.01 9.31 0.21
C TYR A 195 5.73 10.79 -0.03
N GLU A 196 6.66 11.63 0.37
CA GLU A 196 6.68 13.01 -0.07
C GLU A 196 6.88 13.00 -1.60
N SER A 197 6.22 13.92 -2.28
CA SER A 197 6.41 14.10 -3.72
C SER A 197 7.90 14.28 -3.98
N GLU A 198 8.47 13.53 -4.93
CA GLU A 198 9.83 13.77 -5.44
C GLU A 198 9.94 15.07 -6.26
N MET A 199 8.82 15.77 -6.44
CA MET A 199 8.87 17.14 -6.92
C MET A 199 9.61 17.97 -5.87
N SER A 200 10.89 18.19 -6.10
CA SER A 200 11.68 19.18 -5.38
C SER A 200 11.00 20.55 -5.57
N ALA A 201 11.16 21.43 -4.59
CA ALA A 201 10.70 22.83 -4.73
C ALA A 201 11.31 23.55 -5.94
N GLU A 202 12.29 22.94 -6.62
CA GLU A 202 12.90 23.39 -7.87
C GLU A 202 12.03 23.05 -9.11
N ASP A 203 11.06 22.12 -9.00
CA ASP A 203 10.12 21.75 -10.07
C ASP A 203 8.78 22.51 -9.98
N GLU A 204 8.54 23.29 -8.93
CA GLU A 204 7.49 24.29 -8.97
C GLU A 204 7.89 25.32 -10.04
N PRO A 205 7.04 25.57 -11.06
CA PRO A 205 7.34 26.62 -11.99
C PRO A 205 7.54 27.89 -11.15
N GLU A 206 8.76 28.41 -11.11
CA GLU A 206 9.02 29.74 -10.57
C GLU A 206 7.95 30.65 -11.14
N VAL A 207 7.04 31.09 -10.29
CA VAL A 207 6.18 32.21 -10.60
C VAL A 207 7.15 33.39 -10.61
N ALA A 208 7.71 33.64 -11.79
CA ALA A 208 8.62 34.73 -12.00
C ALA A 208 7.89 36.03 -11.58
N GLU A 209 8.21 36.49 -10.37
CA GLU A 209 7.70 37.79 -9.87
C GLU A 209 8.21 38.96 -10.68
N ASP A 210 9.16 38.76 -11.61
CA ASP A 210 9.74 39.79 -12.49
C ASP A 210 9.72 39.30 -13.94
N ASP A 211 8.56 39.39 -14.58
CA ASP A 211 8.41 39.24 -16.02
C ASP A 211 8.93 40.52 -16.70
N GLU A 212 10.26 40.69 -16.76
CA GLU A 212 10.93 41.82 -17.42
C GLU A 212 10.57 41.81 -18.90
N ILE A 213 9.71 42.73 -19.31
CA ILE A 213 9.35 42.87 -20.73
C ILE A 213 10.56 43.39 -21.51
N LYS A 214 11.18 42.51 -22.32
CA LYS A 214 12.29 42.89 -23.17
C LYS A 214 11.78 43.26 -24.56
N VAL A 215 11.93 44.53 -24.91
CA VAL A 215 11.59 45.05 -26.24
C VAL A 215 12.88 45.35 -27.01
N THR A 216 13.04 44.73 -28.17
CA THR A 216 14.16 44.96 -29.07
C THR A 216 13.66 45.44 -30.44
N ASN A 217 14.29 46.43 -31.01
CA ASN A 217 13.96 46.91 -32.37
C ASN A 217 15.02 46.40 -33.35
N VAL A 218 14.60 45.64 -34.34
CA VAL A 218 15.46 45.14 -35.41
C VAL A 218 14.84 45.53 -36.74
N ASN A 219 15.51 46.40 -37.48
CA ASN A 219 15.08 46.89 -38.79
C ASN A 219 13.66 47.52 -38.81
N GLY A 220 13.27 48.22 -37.74
CA GLY A 220 11.96 48.86 -37.65
C GLY A 220 10.84 47.93 -37.17
N VAL A 221 11.17 46.66 -36.84
CA VAL A 221 10.25 45.68 -36.25
C VAL A 221 10.57 45.55 -34.77
N TYR A 222 9.56 45.74 -33.93
CA TYR A 222 9.67 45.55 -32.47
C TYR A 222 9.44 44.11 -32.11
N HIS A 223 10.43 43.49 -31.47
CA HIS A 223 10.33 42.13 -30.88
C HIS A 223 10.11 42.29 -29.38
N VAL A 224 8.98 41.80 -28.91
CA VAL A 224 8.62 41.79 -27.48
C VAL A 224 8.73 40.37 -26.94
N LYS A 225 9.52 40.19 -25.89
CA LYS A 225 9.68 38.90 -25.22
C LYS A 225 9.22 39.04 -23.77
N ALA A 226 8.08 38.44 -23.44
CA ALA A 226 7.52 38.36 -22.11
C ALA A 226 6.58 37.12 -22.02
N GLU A 227 6.81 36.21 -21.10
CA GLU A 227 6.03 34.97 -20.99
C GLU A 227 4.54 35.26 -20.72
N ARG A 228 4.25 36.25 -19.87
CA ARG A 228 2.90 36.70 -19.59
C ARG A 228 2.14 37.11 -20.85
N LEU A 229 2.80 37.82 -21.78
CA LEU A 229 2.17 38.23 -23.03
C LEU A 229 1.98 37.07 -23.99
N ILE A 230 2.84 36.05 -23.97
CA ILE A 230 2.69 34.84 -24.77
C ILE A 230 1.42 34.09 -24.33
N ASN A 231 1.18 33.97 -23.04
CA ASN A 231 -0.03 33.32 -22.51
C ASN A 231 -1.30 34.09 -22.92
N VAL A 232 -1.26 35.43 -22.91
CA VAL A 232 -2.37 36.25 -23.40
C VAL A 232 -2.59 36.06 -24.90
N ILE A 233 -1.53 36.04 -25.71
CA ILE A 233 -1.61 35.78 -27.15
C ILE A 233 -2.24 34.44 -27.46
N ASN A 234 -1.83 33.38 -26.75
CA ASN A 234 -2.35 32.02 -26.91
C ASN A 234 -3.84 31.88 -26.52
N SER A 235 -4.36 32.79 -25.70
CA SER A 235 -5.77 32.82 -25.28
C SER A 235 -6.69 33.65 -26.19
N ILE A 236 -6.15 34.34 -27.17
CA ILE A 236 -6.88 35.30 -28.01
C ILE A 236 -7.36 34.66 -29.31
N ASN A 237 -8.60 34.95 -29.66
CA ASN A 237 -9.11 34.66 -30.99
C ASN A 237 -8.87 35.88 -31.90
N PHE A 238 -7.87 35.81 -32.79
CA PHE A 238 -7.51 36.88 -33.71
C PHE A 238 -8.62 37.21 -34.73
N GLY A 239 -9.63 36.37 -34.90
CA GLY A 239 -10.80 36.59 -35.72
C GLY A 239 -11.93 37.38 -35.04
N ASP A 240 -11.81 37.63 -33.74
CA ASP A 240 -12.81 38.33 -32.95
C ASP A 240 -12.40 39.74 -32.53
N HIS A 241 -13.25 40.69 -32.81
CA HIS A 241 -12.97 42.11 -32.57
C HIS A 241 -12.84 42.47 -31.08
N GLU A 242 -13.62 41.82 -30.20
CA GLU A 242 -13.58 42.06 -28.75
C GLU A 242 -12.29 41.49 -28.14
N SER A 243 -11.89 40.28 -28.55
CA SER A 243 -10.65 39.65 -28.15
C SER A 243 -9.41 40.48 -28.57
N MET A 244 -9.43 41.06 -29.78
CA MET A 244 -8.37 41.94 -30.24
C MET A 244 -8.31 43.28 -29.47
N ALA A 245 -9.47 43.86 -29.14
CA ALA A 245 -9.52 45.07 -28.32
C ALA A 245 -8.97 44.83 -26.90
N TYR A 246 -9.28 43.67 -26.33
CA TYR A 246 -8.74 43.23 -25.04
C TYR A 246 -7.20 43.10 -25.11
N PHE A 247 -6.67 42.45 -26.13
CA PHE A 247 -5.22 42.31 -26.36
C PHE A 247 -4.50 43.65 -26.45
N GLN A 248 -5.01 44.58 -27.26
CA GLN A 248 -4.46 45.91 -27.37
C GLN A 248 -4.45 46.68 -26.05
N LYS A 249 -5.49 46.48 -25.22
CA LYS A 249 -5.56 47.08 -23.88
C LYS A 249 -4.49 46.47 -22.93
N VAL A 250 -4.26 45.16 -23.01
CA VAL A 250 -3.22 44.49 -22.21
C VAL A 250 -1.84 44.98 -22.62
N LEU A 251 -1.52 45.09 -23.92
CA LEU A 251 -0.25 45.61 -24.42
C LEU A 251 0.02 47.04 -23.92
N ARG A 252 -0.96 47.95 -24.06
CA ARG A 252 -0.82 49.32 -23.55
C ARG A 252 -0.56 49.40 -22.06
N ASN A 253 -1.25 48.57 -21.28
CA ASN A 253 -1.08 48.53 -19.81
C ASN A 253 0.25 47.89 -19.40
N SER A 254 0.87 47.12 -20.26
CA SER A 254 2.18 46.50 -20.06
C SER A 254 3.36 47.36 -20.52
N GLY A 255 3.09 48.56 -21.03
CA GLY A 255 4.13 49.50 -21.44
C GLY A 255 4.78 49.19 -22.78
N VAL A 256 4.12 48.40 -23.64
CA VAL A 256 4.57 48.03 -25.00
C VAL A 256 3.83 48.83 -26.05
#